data_437b3f3e8dfce7653858f6d22166cbf8
#
_entry.id   437b3f3e8dfce7653858f6d22166cbf8
#
_cell.length_a   1.000
_cell.length_b   1.000
_cell.length_c   1.000
_cell.angle_alpha   90.00
_cell.angle_beta   90.00
_cell.angle_gamma   90.00
#
_symmetry.space_group_name_H-M   'P 1'
#
loop_
_entity.id
_entity.type
_entity.pdbx_description
1 polymer ?
#
loop_
_entity_poly.entity_id
_entity_poly.type
_entity_poly.pdbx_seq_one_letter_code
_entity_poly.pdbx_strand_id
1 'polypeptide(L)'
;MFDLFGMMDKIGKLKDAVEDVKNKTDRMQVSASGHEDGVQVVTSVSKKIQSISINEALLKPENKSILEEAILNTVNDALREAHRTYKEEFKKGTDGLIPNIPGVDLSKLMG
;
A
#
# COMPACT_ATOMS: atom_id res chain seq x y z
N MET A 1 16.85 34.96 5.83
CA MET A 1 15.96 35.56 4.85
C MET A 1 15.05 34.49 4.26
N PHE A 2 13.80 34.78 4.14
CA PHE A 2 12.81 33.85 3.64
C PHE A 2 12.93 33.70 2.12
N ASP A 3 13.27 32.49 1.64
CA ASP A 3 13.44 32.24 0.20
C ASP A 3 12.17 31.58 -0.38
N LEU A 4 11.25 32.40 -0.85
CA LEU A 4 10.00 31.98 -1.45
C LEU A 4 10.22 31.12 -2.71
N PHE A 5 11.18 31.51 -3.54
CA PHE A 5 11.45 30.81 -4.80
C PHE A 5 12.03 29.41 -4.52
N GLY A 6 12.93 29.30 -3.55
CA GLY A 6 13.46 28.00 -3.13
C GLY A 6 12.39 27.09 -2.53
N MET A 7 11.45 27.67 -1.76
CA MET A 7 10.33 26.91 -1.21
C MET A 7 9.38 26.43 -2.30
N MET A 8 9.06 27.27 -3.27
CA MET A 8 8.21 26.89 -4.40
C MET A 8 8.84 25.78 -5.24
N ASP A 9 10.15 25.86 -5.47
CA ASP A 9 10.90 24.83 -6.16
C ASP A 9 10.84 23.49 -5.42
N LYS A 10 11.04 23.51 -4.10
CA LYS A 10 10.94 22.29 -3.26
C LYS A 10 9.54 21.70 -3.27
N ILE A 11 8.52 22.54 -3.22
CA ILE A 11 7.12 22.08 -3.30
C ILE A 11 6.86 21.40 -4.64
N GLY A 12 7.33 21.99 -5.74
CA GLY A 12 7.21 21.42 -7.06
C GLY A 12 7.90 20.07 -7.18
N LYS A 13 9.11 19.95 -6.65
CA LYS A 13 9.87 18.69 -6.63
C LYS A 13 9.19 17.64 -5.77
N LEU A 14 8.64 18.03 -4.63
CA LEU A 14 7.90 17.10 -3.76
C LEU A 14 6.65 16.59 -4.46
N LYS A 15 5.90 17.47 -5.12
CA LYS A 15 4.71 17.08 -5.87
C LYS A 15 5.03 16.07 -6.95
N ASP A 16 6.10 16.31 -7.73
CA ASP A 16 6.53 15.40 -8.78
C ASP A 16 6.97 14.05 -8.19
N ALA A 17 7.69 14.08 -7.08
CA ALA A 17 8.14 12.85 -6.40
C ALA A 17 6.96 12.02 -5.89
N VAL A 18 5.94 12.67 -5.32
CA VAL A 18 4.73 11.98 -4.85
C VAL A 18 3.99 11.34 -6.02
N GLU A 19 3.89 12.05 -7.15
CA GLU A 19 3.25 11.50 -8.35
C GLU A 19 4.03 10.30 -8.91
N ASP A 20 5.35 10.36 -8.92
CA ASP A 20 6.20 9.25 -9.33
C ASP A 20 6.00 8.02 -8.41
N VAL A 21 5.90 8.24 -7.11
CA VAL A 21 5.62 7.16 -6.15
C VAL A 21 4.25 6.55 -6.44
N LYS A 22 3.25 7.37 -6.69
CA LYS A 22 1.91 6.89 -7.03
C LYS A 22 1.95 6.01 -8.28
N ASN A 23 2.60 6.48 -9.34
CA ASN A 23 2.69 5.74 -10.60
C ASN A 23 3.47 4.43 -10.41
N LYS A 24 4.55 4.45 -9.64
CA LYS A 24 5.34 3.26 -9.34
C LYS A 24 4.53 2.25 -8.53
N THR A 25 3.87 2.70 -7.48
CA THR A 25 3.10 1.80 -6.60
C THR A 25 1.85 1.24 -7.28
N ASP A 26 1.29 1.93 -8.26
CA ASP A 26 0.21 1.39 -9.09
C ASP A 26 0.65 0.16 -9.90
N ARG A 27 1.94 0.05 -10.21
CA ARG A 27 2.52 -1.06 -10.97
C ARG A 27 3.10 -2.16 -10.10
N MET A 28 3.31 -1.89 -8.81
CA MET A 28 3.86 -2.86 -7.87
C MET A 28 2.74 -3.72 -7.30
N GLN A 29 3.04 -4.98 -7.07
CA GLN A 29 2.08 -5.94 -6.52
C GLN A 29 2.63 -6.57 -5.24
N VAL A 30 1.72 -6.84 -4.32
CA VAL A 30 1.97 -7.65 -3.14
C VAL A 30 0.87 -8.69 -3.05
N SER A 31 1.15 -9.79 -2.35
CA SER A 31 0.18 -10.86 -2.17
C SER A 31 0.15 -11.32 -0.72
N ALA A 32 -0.98 -11.93 -0.36
CA ALA A 32 -1.13 -12.61 0.92
C ALA A 32 -1.86 -13.93 0.68
N SER A 33 -1.59 -14.90 1.53
CA SER A 33 -2.22 -16.22 1.48
C SER A 33 -2.79 -16.53 2.85
N GLY A 34 -3.91 -17.23 2.87
CA GLY A 34 -4.57 -17.67 4.10
C GLY A 34 -5.11 -19.07 3.97
N HIS A 35 -5.51 -19.64 5.11
CA HIS A 35 -6.11 -20.96 5.21
C HIS A 35 -5.26 -22.03 4.47
N GLU A 36 -4.01 -22.22 4.89
CA GLU A 36 -3.09 -23.20 4.31
C GLU A 36 -2.92 -23.03 2.80
N ASP A 37 -2.78 -21.76 2.38
CA ASP A 37 -2.65 -21.36 0.97
C ASP A 37 -3.89 -21.64 0.11
N GLY A 38 -5.02 -21.94 0.75
CA GLY A 38 -6.28 -22.17 0.03
C GLY A 38 -6.93 -20.90 -0.51
N VAL A 39 -6.56 -19.75 0.03
CA VAL A 39 -7.00 -18.43 -0.45
C VAL A 39 -5.78 -17.57 -0.69
N GLN A 40 -5.70 -16.94 -1.86
CA GLN A 40 -4.63 -16.02 -2.19
C GLN A 40 -5.21 -14.73 -2.75
N VAL A 41 -4.70 -13.61 -2.27
CA VAL A 41 -5.13 -12.27 -2.73
C VAL A 41 -3.92 -11.52 -3.24
N VAL A 42 -4.05 -10.93 -4.42
CA VAL A 42 -3.05 -10.05 -5.01
C VAL A 42 -3.63 -8.65 -5.07
N THR A 43 -2.87 -7.68 -4.60
CA THR A 43 -3.26 -6.27 -4.66
C THR A 43 -2.10 -5.44 -5.21
N SER A 44 -2.41 -4.32 -5.85
CA SER A 44 -1.37 -3.34 -6.11
C SER A 44 -0.92 -2.71 -4.79
N VAL A 45 0.26 -2.15 -4.78
CA VAL A 45 0.76 -1.40 -3.61
C VAL A 45 -0.10 -0.17 -3.36
N SER A 46 -0.75 0.36 -4.39
CA SER A 46 -1.74 1.44 -4.28
C SER A 46 -3.10 0.97 -3.74
N LYS A 47 -3.20 -0.28 -3.29
CA LYS A 47 -4.37 -0.87 -2.61
C LYS A 47 -5.57 -1.14 -3.53
N LYS A 48 -5.30 -1.50 -4.78
CA LYS A 48 -6.33 -2.01 -5.69
C LYS A 48 -6.24 -3.52 -5.73
N ILE A 49 -7.27 -4.21 -5.23
CA ILE A 49 -7.34 -5.66 -5.28
C ILE A 49 -7.40 -6.10 -6.74
N GLN A 50 -6.49 -6.98 -7.15
CA GLN A 50 -6.36 -7.41 -8.54
C GLN A 50 -6.85 -8.82 -8.79
N SER A 51 -6.69 -9.71 -7.83
CA SER A 51 -7.18 -11.07 -7.94
C SER A 51 -7.41 -11.71 -6.59
N ILE A 52 -8.36 -12.61 -6.55
CA ILE A 52 -8.61 -13.50 -5.42
C ILE A 52 -8.68 -14.90 -6.00
N SER A 53 -7.80 -15.79 -5.54
CA SER A 53 -7.75 -17.18 -5.97
C SER A 53 -8.18 -18.06 -4.82
N ILE A 54 -9.05 -19.02 -5.10
CA ILE A 54 -9.59 -19.95 -4.11
C ILE A 54 -9.34 -21.37 -4.58
N ASN A 55 -8.78 -22.22 -3.70
CA ASN A 55 -8.60 -23.63 -3.98
C ASN A 55 -9.97 -24.29 -4.10
N GLU A 56 -10.18 -25.04 -5.18
CA GLU A 56 -11.46 -25.72 -5.44
C GLU A 56 -11.90 -26.64 -4.31
N ALA A 57 -10.96 -27.23 -3.57
CA ALA A 57 -11.26 -28.09 -2.44
C ALA A 57 -12.04 -27.35 -1.33
N LEU A 58 -11.98 -26.03 -1.28
CA LEU A 58 -12.72 -25.22 -0.29
C LEU A 58 -14.15 -24.89 -0.75
N LEU A 59 -14.49 -25.16 -2.01
CA LEU A 59 -15.79 -24.79 -2.58
C LEU A 59 -16.85 -25.84 -2.27
N LYS A 60 -17.11 -26.02 -0.97
CA LYS A 60 -18.15 -26.92 -0.46
C LYS A 60 -19.08 -26.11 0.44
N PRO A 61 -20.39 -26.40 0.45
CA PRO A 61 -21.34 -25.65 1.29
C PRO A 61 -20.97 -25.62 2.77
N GLU A 62 -20.41 -26.71 3.30
CA GLU A 62 -19.98 -26.79 4.69
C GLU A 62 -18.81 -25.86 5.02
N ASN A 63 -18.08 -25.40 4.01
CA ASN A 63 -16.93 -24.52 4.20
C ASN A 63 -17.29 -23.02 4.08
N LYS A 64 -18.56 -22.68 3.92
CA LYS A 64 -18.98 -21.30 3.64
C LYS A 64 -18.41 -20.30 4.65
N SER A 65 -18.61 -20.55 5.95
CA SER A 65 -18.13 -19.63 7.00
C SER A 65 -16.61 -19.56 7.07
N ILE A 66 -15.94 -20.68 6.90
CA ILE A 66 -14.48 -20.76 6.90
C ILE A 66 -13.93 -19.96 5.72
N LEU A 67 -14.54 -20.11 4.56
CA LEU A 67 -14.12 -19.43 3.34
C LEU A 67 -14.33 -17.93 3.43
N GLU A 68 -15.48 -17.49 3.93
CA GLU A 68 -15.78 -16.07 4.12
C GLU A 68 -14.75 -15.43 5.06
N GLU A 69 -14.45 -16.08 6.17
CA GLU A 69 -13.45 -15.57 7.13
C GLU A 69 -12.04 -15.57 6.53
N ALA A 70 -11.68 -16.61 5.79
CA ALA A 70 -10.38 -16.70 5.14
C ALA A 70 -10.19 -15.60 4.11
N ILE A 71 -11.21 -15.29 3.32
CA ILE A 71 -11.17 -14.21 2.34
C ILE A 71 -11.01 -12.86 3.05
N LEU A 72 -11.82 -12.62 4.07
CA LEU A 72 -11.77 -11.37 4.84
C LEU A 72 -10.36 -11.14 5.41
N ASN A 73 -9.82 -12.14 6.09
CA ASN A 73 -8.50 -12.02 6.72
C ASN A 73 -7.39 -11.87 5.70
N THR A 74 -7.45 -12.61 4.58
CA THR A 74 -6.42 -12.58 3.56
C THR A 74 -6.43 -11.25 2.81
N VAL A 75 -7.61 -10.70 2.50
CA VAL A 75 -7.73 -9.37 1.89
C VAL A 75 -7.11 -8.31 2.81
N ASN A 76 -7.44 -8.35 4.10
CA ASN A 76 -6.90 -7.38 5.05
C ASN A 76 -5.39 -7.52 5.22
N ASP A 77 -4.86 -8.75 5.19
CA ASP A 77 -3.41 -8.98 5.24
C ASP A 77 -2.72 -8.42 4.00
N ALA A 78 -3.30 -8.62 2.82
CA ALA A 78 -2.76 -8.09 1.57
C ALA A 78 -2.74 -6.55 1.59
N LEU A 79 -3.82 -5.92 2.09
CA LEU A 79 -3.89 -4.47 2.19
C LEU A 79 -2.88 -3.91 3.19
N ARG A 80 -2.65 -4.62 4.31
CA ARG A 80 -1.61 -4.23 5.27
C ARG A 80 -0.22 -4.28 4.64
N GLU A 81 0.06 -5.33 3.89
CA GLU A 81 1.34 -5.48 3.20
C GLU A 81 1.53 -4.38 2.15
N ALA A 82 0.47 -4.08 1.41
CA ALA A 82 0.48 -2.98 0.44
C ALA A 82 0.77 -1.64 1.13
N HIS A 83 0.13 -1.39 2.25
CA HIS A 83 0.33 -0.16 3.01
C HIS A 83 1.77 -0.02 3.50
N ARG A 84 2.32 -1.11 4.05
CA ARG A 84 3.72 -1.14 4.52
C ARG A 84 4.68 -0.82 3.37
N THR A 85 4.49 -1.47 2.25
CA THR A 85 5.34 -1.26 1.07
C THR A 85 5.18 0.16 0.51
N TYR A 86 3.95 0.69 0.48
CA TYR A 86 3.69 2.05 0.05
C TYR A 86 4.46 3.07 0.90
N LYS A 87 4.43 2.90 2.22
CA LYS A 87 5.17 3.80 3.13
C LYS A 87 6.67 3.76 2.86
N GLU A 88 7.23 2.58 2.61
CA GLU A 88 8.65 2.44 2.26
C GLU A 88 8.97 3.17 0.95
N GLU A 89 8.15 2.97 -0.07
CA GLU A 89 8.36 3.62 -1.38
C GLU A 89 8.17 5.13 -1.31
N PHE A 90 7.20 5.58 -0.55
CA PHE A 90 6.98 7.01 -0.33
C PHE A 90 8.20 7.64 0.35
N LYS A 91 8.72 7.00 1.38
CA LYS A 91 9.89 7.48 2.10
C LYS A 91 11.11 7.57 1.19
N LYS A 92 11.34 6.54 0.38
CA LYS A 92 12.45 6.53 -0.58
C LYS A 92 12.29 7.62 -1.65
N GLY A 93 11.08 7.75 -2.19
CA GLY A 93 10.82 8.68 -3.30
C GLY A 93 10.83 10.14 -2.89
N THR A 94 10.58 10.42 -1.62
CA THR A 94 10.52 11.79 -1.09
C THR A 94 11.70 12.13 -0.18
N ASP A 95 12.72 11.29 -0.15
CA ASP A 95 13.88 11.47 0.70
C ASP A 95 14.57 12.82 0.39
N GLY A 96 14.80 13.58 1.45
CA GLY A 96 15.41 14.91 1.34
C GLY A 96 14.48 16.02 0.86
N LEU A 97 13.24 15.69 0.47
CA LEU A 97 12.28 16.66 -0.05
C LEU A 97 11.24 17.09 0.98
N ILE A 98 10.98 16.28 1.99
CA ILE A 98 10.01 16.60 3.03
C ILE A 98 10.69 17.44 4.11
N PRO A 99 10.17 18.64 4.41
CA PRO A 99 10.73 19.45 5.50
C PRO A 99 10.60 18.73 6.83
N ASN A 100 11.64 18.78 7.64
CA ASN A 100 11.60 18.26 8.99
C ASN A 100 10.89 19.26 9.89
N ILE A 101 9.63 19.02 10.17
CA ILE A 101 8.81 19.88 11.04
C ILE A 101 8.77 19.25 12.42
N PRO A 102 9.35 19.91 13.46
CA PRO A 102 9.33 19.36 14.81
C PRO A 102 7.90 19.11 15.31
N GLY A 103 7.67 17.94 15.88
CA GLY A 103 6.37 17.57 16.43
C GLY A 103 5.36 17.05 15.41
N VAL A 104 5.72 17.02 14.12
CA VAL A 104 4.85 16.49 13.07
C VAL A 104 5.49 15.24 12.48
N ASP A 105 4.75 14.14 12.49
CA ASP A 105 5.14 12.91 11.82
C ASP A 105 4.30 12.76 10.57
N LEU A 106 4.90 13.09 9.43
CA LEU A 106 4.19 13.04 8.15
C LEU A 106 3.81 11.62 7.73
N SER A 107 4.50 10.60 8.25
CA SER A 107 4.15 9.22 7.95
C SER A 107 2.78 8.83 8.52
N LYS A 108 2.34 9.47 9.60
CA LYS A 108 1.02 9.22 10.19
C LYS A 108 -0.12 9.79 9.35
N LEU A 109 0.16 10.79 8.52
CA LEU A 109 -0.84 11.39 7.64
C LEU A 109 -1.23 10.45 6.50
N MET A 110 -0.43 9.44 6.24
CA MET A 110 -0.64 8.49 5.14
C MET A 110 -1.38 7.23 5.59
N GLY A 111 -1.45 7.03 6.83
CA GLY A 111 -1.97 5.80 7.35
C GLY A 111 -3.16 5.81 8.15
#